data_91cdf519b2c0b15a249e7424fc61e3b1
#
_entry.id   91cdf519b2c0b15a249e7424fc61e3b1
#
_cell.length_a   1.000
_cell.length_b   1.000
_cell.length_c   1.000
_cell.angle_alpha   90.00
_cell.angle_beta   90.00
_cell.angle_gamma   90.00
#
_symmetry.space_group_name_H-M   'P 1'
#
loop_
_entity.id
_entity.type
_entity.pdbx_description
1 polymer ?
#
loop_
_entity_poly.entity_id
_entity_poly.type
_entity_poly.pdbx_seq_one_letter_code
_entity_poly.pdbx_strand_id
1 'polypeptide(L)'
;MKLTHFPERIIWFQSLFIYPIYLSGTLFLFNLLQVWILAGYAIFWQIKLSVGPEDQINSTDIRHWRSIPPLIWAWLISMVGMGVTILIGLYENDYNSNEFIRSTISWLGDWSLLGIYPILGYLLPIRPAIIYRSACVIAAQSLIAMPICYGAYLMKLPGLIYLSPLERIIQNGKSYYLINWYSREVDSDGIRFVLFTPWGPALGLIGCIFFFYALEEKKLGWKWLGILGSLAMLVTSVSRGAYLFLPATIAIVWAIRNLSFIQLQLSLGTSFFLGGLGSTLLLDRFQEASGGVKSARKSSSQLRAKLEQAAFDRWTDSPFYGHGKQIPGPDFLKNMPIGSHHTWIGLLFTQGMIGFCLFFIPLVWSLIDLSLKAKSSPIAHITLKALLLITFASFSDNIEKLSYLYWSVFLLIGVTYRQPLHVEEEFLLGK
;
A
#
# COMPACT_ATOMS: atom_id res chain seq x y z
N MET A 1 -20.70 -13.78 -10.10
CA MET A 1 -20.72 -13.57 -8.64
C MET A 1 -21.90 -12.68 -8.31
N LYS A 2 -22.77 -13.05 -7.35
CA LYS A 2 -23.91 -12.20 -6.98
C LYS A 2 -23.43 -11.14 -5.97
N LEU A 3 -23.60 -9.86 -6.28
CA LEU A 3 -23.27 -8.73 -5.42
C LEU A 3 -24.48 -8.47 -4.52
N THR A 4 -24.35 -8.71 -3.23
CA THR A 4 -25.46 -8.63 -2.26
C THR A 4 -25.55 -7.27 -1.59
N HIS A 5 -24.40 -6.66 -1.29
CA HIS A 5 -24.34 -5.44 -0.49
C HIS A 5 -23.84 -4.23 -1.30
N PHE A 6 -24.28 -3.03 -0.92
CA PHE A 6 -23.88 -1.78 -1.57
C PHE A 6 -22.35 -1.57 -1.60
N PRO A 7 -21.59 -1.81 -0.51
CA PRO A 7 -20.14 -1.65 -0.53
C PRO A 7 -19.45 -2.56 -1.58
N GLU A 8 -19.95 -3.79 -1.74
CA GLU A 8 -19.41 -4.73 -2.73
C GLU A 8 -19.62 -4.24 -4.17
N ARG A 9 -20.77 -3.59 -4.42
CA ARG A 9 -21.09 -3.03 -5.76
C ARG A 9 -20.15 -1.88 -6.12
N ILE A 10 -19.82 -1.02 -5.16
CA ILE A 10 -18.88 0.09 -5.37
C ILE A 10 -17.49 -0.45 -5.68
N ILE A 11 -16.96 -1.39 -4.88
CA ILE A 11 -15.66 -2.02 -5.10
C ILE A 11 -15.63 -2.71 -6.47
N TRP A 12 -16.68 -3.42 -6.82
CA TRP A 12 -16.78 -4.11 -8.09
C TRP A 12 -16.81 -3.13 -9.28
N PHE A 13 -17.57 -2.05 -9.17
CA PHE A 13 -17.64 -1.01 -10.18
C PHE A 13 -16.26 -0.41 -10.45
N GLN A 14 -15.54 0.00 -9.40
CA GLN A 14 -14.18 0.49 -9.52
C GLN A 14 -13.27 -0.50 -10.26
N SER A 15 -13.32 -1.77 -9.88
CA SER A 15 -12.46 -2.80 -10.45
C SER A 15 -12.77 -3.07 -11.92
N LEU A 16 -14.05 -3.01 -12.30
CA LEU A 16 -14.48 -3.20 -13.67
C LEU A 16 -14.10 -2.03 -14.57
N PHE A 17 -14.14 -0.80 -14.05
CA PHE A 17 -13.90 0.44 -14.80
C PHE A 17 -12.56 1.10 -14.50
N ILE A 18 -11.58 0.39 -13.92
CA ILE A 18 -10.31 1.02 -13.52
C ILE A 18 -9.58 1.69 -14.68
N TYR A 19 -9.54 1.08 -15.87
CA TYR A 19 -8.90 1.66 -17.04
C TYR A 19 -9.65 2.84 -17.64
N PRO A 20 -10.98 2.80 -17.85
CA PRO A 20 -11.76 3.99 -18.22
C PRO A 20 -11.58 5.15 -17.23
N ILE A 21 -11.61 4.87 -15.91
CA ILE A 21 -11.39 5.87 -14.87
C ILE A 21 -9.95 6.41 -14.92
N TYR A 22 -8.95 5.56 -15.13
CA TYR A 22 -7.56 5.99 -15.31
C TYR A 22 -7.41 6.86 -16.55
N LEU A 23 -7.92 6.40 -17.71
CA LEU A 23 -7.83 7.13 -18.96
C LEU A 23 -8.60 8.46 -18.96
N SER A 24 -9.61 8.63 -18.09
CA SER A 24 -10.26 9.94 -17.87
C SER A 24 -9.43 10.88 -16.98
N GLY A 25 -8.32 10.42 -16.39
CA GLY A 25 -7.48 11.20 -15.47
C GLY A 25 -8.09 11.41 -14.09
N THR A 26 -9.09 10.60 -13.70
CA THR A 26 -9.85 10.77 -12.46
C THR A 26 -9.59 9.69 -11.41
N LEU A 27 -8.68 8.74 -11.67
CA LEU A 27 -8.51 7.55 -10.82
C LEU A 27 -8.24 7.89 -9.34
N PHE A 28 -7.34 8.84 -9.08
CA PHE A 28 -7.05 9.28 -7.72
C PHE A 28 -8.30 9.85 -7.03
N LEU A 29 -8.97 10.78 -7.68
CA LEU A 29 -10.18 11.41 -7.14
C LEU A 29 -11.31 10.40 -6.95
N PHE A 30 -11.49 9.48 -7.89
CA PHE A 30 -12.51 8.44 -7.81
C PHE A 30 -12.29 7.53 -6.58
N ASN A 31 -11.05 7.08 -6.36
CA ASN A 31 -10.70 6.27 -5.20
C ASN A 31 -10.95 7.02 -3.89
N LEU A 32 -10.59 8.30 -3.84
CA LEU A 32 -10.85 9.15 -2.68
C LEU A 32 -12.35 9.29 -2.39
N LEU A 33 -13.14 9.63 -3.40
CA LEU A 33 -14.60 9.75 -3.27
C LEU A 33 -15.25 8.44 -2.83
N GLN A 34 -14.80 7.31 -3.37
CA GLN A 34 -15.31 5.99 -3.00
C GLN A 34 -15.14 5.73 -1.49
N VAL A 35 -13.96 6.01 -0.93
CA VAL A 35 -13.71 5.81 0.51
C VAL A 35 -14.64 6.66 1.35
N TRP A 36 -14.79 7.94 1.01
CA TRP A 36 -15.62 8.86 1.77
C TRP A 36 -17.13 8.54 1.62
N ILE A 37 -17.58 8.05 0.45
CA ILE A 37 -18.94 7.54 0.27
C ILE A 37 -19.18 6.31 1.16
N LEU A 38 -18.22 5.36 1.20
CA LEU A 38 -18.33 4.19 2.06
C LEU A 38 -18.29 4.56 3.55
N ALA A 39 -17.46 5.56 3.92
CA ALA A 39 -17.42 6.09 5.29
C ALA A 39 -18.76 6.74 5.68
N GLY A 40 -19.32 7.58 4.82
CA GLY A 40 -20.66 8.18 5.02
C GLY A 40 -21.75 7.12 5.15
N TYR A 41 -21.69 6.07 4.30
CA TYR A 41 -22.60 4.92 4.40
C TYR A 41 -22.45 4.18 5.73
N ALA A 42 -21.22 3.95 6.19
CA ALA A 42 -20.98 3.32 7.48
C ALA A 42 -21.50 4.17 8.64
N ILE A 43 -21.24 5.49 8.64
CA ILE A 43 -21.72 6.42 9.66
C ILE A 43 -23.26 6.46 9.70
N PHE A 44 -23.91 6.56 8.53
CA PHE A 44 -25.38 6.52 8.44
C PHE A 44 -25.94 5.27 9.13
N TRP A 45 -25.39 4.09 8.86
CA TRP A 45 -25.84 2.87 9.49
C TRP A 45 -25.52 2.82 10.98
N GLN A 46 -24.37 3.36 11.43
CA GLN A 46 -24.07 3.42 12.86
C GLN A 46 -25.09 4.29 13.63
N ILE A 47 -25.48 5.43 13.05
CA ILE A 47 -26.53 6.28 13.63
C ILE A 47 -27.85 5.52 13.70
N LYS A 48 -28.24 4.85 12.61
CA LYS A 48 -29.46 4.04 12.57
C LYS A 48 -29.47 2.90 13.60
N LEU A 49 -28.34 2.19 13.75
CA LEU A 49 -28.18 1.13 14.74
C LEU A 49 -28.18 1.63 16.19
N SER A 50 -27.79 2.90 16.41
CA SER A 50 -27.75 3.50 17.75
C SER A 50 -29.14 4.03 18.20
N VAL A 51 -30.02 4.33 17.26
CA VAL A 51 -31.36 4.94 17.51
C VAL A 51 -32.51 3.95 17.30
N GLY A 52 -32.27 2.88 16.51
CA GLY A 52 -33.30 1.90 16.14
C GLY A 52 -33.58 0.86 17.22
N PRO A 53 -34.76 0.21 17.19
CA PRO A 53 -35.10 -0.87 18.10
C PRO A 53 -34.18 -2.10 17.87
N GLU A 54 -33.92 -2.87 18.96
CA GLU A 54 -32.98 -4.01 18.96
C GLU A 54 -33.29 -5.09 17.91
N ASP A 55 -34.55 -5.27 17.54
CA ASP A 55 -34.97 -6.24 16.52
C ASP A 55 -34.44 -5.93 15.12
N GLN A 56 -34.20 -4.65 14.80
CA GLN A 56 -33.61 -4.24 13.53
C GLN A 56 -32.08 -4.43 13.49
N ILE A 57 -31.43 -4.48 14.65
CA ILE A 57 -29.96 -4.66 14.78
C ILE A 57 -29.58 -6.06 14.29
N ASN A 58 -30.37 -7.08 14.62
CA ASN A 58 -30.12 -8.48 14.27
C ASN A 58 -30.36 -8.81 12.78
N SER A 59 -31.01 -7.91 12.04
CA SER A 59 -31.32 -8.12 10.62
C SER A 59 -30.26 -7.55 9.66
N THR A 60 -29.26 -6.80 10.16
CA THR A 60 -28.25 -6.17 9.34
C THR A 60 -26.89 -6.84 9.50
N ASP A 61 -26.25 -7.15 8.38
CA ASP A 61 -24.87 -7.67 8.37
C ASP A 61 -23.80 -6.60 8.74
N ILE A 62 -24.21 -5.42 9.21
CA ILE A 62 -23.31 -4.32 9.57
C ILE A 62 -22.93 -4.42 11.05
N ARG A 63 -21.63 -4.43 11.35
CA ARG A 63 -21.19 -4.49 12.75
C ARG A 63 -21.29 -3.12 13.44
N HIS A 64 -21.54 -3.16 14.76
CA HIS A 64 -21.60 -1.95 15.56
C HIS A 64 -20.21 -1.43 15.89
N TRP A 65 -20.03 -0.10 15.93
CA TRP A 65 -18.73 0.56 16.21
C TRP A 65 -18.13 0.19 17.57
N ARG A 66 -18.97 -0.16 18.56
CA ARG A 66 -18.51 -0.62 19.90
C ARG A 66 -17.78 -1.96 19.87
N SER A 67 -17.97 -2.75 18.83
CA SER A 67 -17.29 -4.04 18.67
C SER A 67 -15.95 -3.96 17.93
N ILE A 68 -15.53 -2.75 17.53
CA ILE A 68 -14.27 -2.56 16.79
C ILE A 68 -13.07 -2.98 17.67
N PRO A 69 -12.20 -3.89 17.19
CA PRO A 69 -11.00 -4.31 17.91
C PRO A 69 -10.01 -3.17 18.16
N PRO A 70 -9.23 -3.22 19.28
CA PRO A 70 -8.27 -2.16 19.60
C PRO A 70 -7.25 -1.87 18.49
N LEU A 71 -6.81 -2.87 17.75
CA LEU A 71 -5.87 -2.70 16.64
C LEU A 71 -6.44 -1.80 15.53
N ILE A 72 -7.72 -1.98 15.19
CA ILE A 72 -8.37 -1.17 14.16
C ILE A 72 -8.55 0.27 14.65
N TRP A 73 -8.86 0.46 15.93
CA TRP A 73 -8.84 1.78 16.57
C TRP A 73 -7.45 2.40 16.55
N ALA A 74 -6.40 1.59 16.79
CA ALA A 74 -5.02 2.09 16.72
C ALA A 74 -4.69 2.67 15.34
N TRP A 75 -5.11 2.03 14.25
CA TRP A 75 -4.96 2.60 12.90
C TRP A 75 -5.67 3.94 12.76
N LEU A 76 -6.93 4.05 13.17
CA LEU A 76 -7.67 5.31 13.04
C LEU A 76 -7.04 6.43 13.87
N ILE A 77 -6.80 6.16 15.15
CA ILE A 77 -6.23 7.16 16.10
C ILE A 77 -4.86 7.61 15.61
N SER A 78 -4.04 6.68 15.13
CA SER A 78 -2.73 7.01 14.57
C SER A 78 -2.82 7.90 13.34
N MET A 79 -3.73 7.61 12.42
CA MET A 79 -3.86 8.43 11.21
C MET A 79 -4.49 9.80 11.48
N VAL A 80 -5.35 9.92 12.49
CA VAL A 80 -5.82 11.23 13.00
C VAL A 80 -4.65 11.98 13.66
N GLY A 81 -3.87 11.30 14.50
CA GLY A 81 -2.65 11.86 15.11
C GLY A 81 -1.65 12.37 14.06
N MET A 82 -1.50 11.65 12.94
CA MET A 82 -0.72 12.12 11.77
C MET A 82 -1.20 13.47 11.25
N GLY A 83 -2.50 13.67 11.13
CA GLY A 83 -3.06 14.96 10.74
C GLY A 83 -2.71 16.07 11.73
N VAL A 84 -2.77 15.77 13.02
CA VAL A 84 -2.40 16.72 14.09
C VAL A 84 -0.92 17.07 14.02
N THR A 85 -0.02 16.10 13.86
CA THR A 85 1.43 16.38 13.73
C THR A 85 1.76 17.23 12.51
N ILE A 86 1.09 17.00 11.37
CA ILE A 86 1.24 17.84 10.18
C ILE A 86 0.87 19.29 10.50
N LEU A 87 -0.27 19.52 11.16
CA LEU A 87 -0.73 20.89 11.49
C LEU A 87 0.20 21.59 12.48
N ILE A 88 0.70 20.87 13.50
CA ILE A 88 1.68 21.41 14.45
C ILE A 88 2.99 21.74 13.73
N GLY A 89 3.53 20.83 12.90
CA GLY A 89 4.75 21.07 12.15
C GLY A 89 4.65 22.27 11.19
N LEU A 90 3.49 22.47 10.56
CA LEU A 90 3.25 23.67 9.75
C LEU A 90 3.22 24.94 10.60
N TYR A 91 2.63 24.89 11.78
CA TYR A 91 2.56 26.03 12.71
C TYR A 91 3.94 26.40 13.24
N GLU A 92 4.74 25.44 13.70
CA GLU A 92 6.10 25.65 14.22
C GLU A 92 7.08 26.22 13.15
N ASN A 93 6.82 25.94 11.88
CA ASN A 93 7.65 26.42 10.77
C ASN A 93 7.05 27.64 10.04
N ASP A 94 6.10 28.36 10.65
CA ASP A 94 5.52 29.63 10.19
C ASP A 94 4.95 29.58 8.75
N TYR A 95 4.32 28.46 8.36
CA TYR A 95 3.69 28.34 7.06
C TYR A 95 2.39 29.14 6.98
N ASN A 96 2.07 29.61 5.78
CA ASN A 96 0.84 30.38 5.52
C ASN A 96 -0.42 29.51 5.50
N SER A 97 -1.62 30.13 5.62
CA SER A 97 -2.91 29.46 5.67
C SER A 97 -3.18 28.55 4.44
N ASN A 98 -2.66 28.92 3.25
CA ASN A 98 -2.83 28.12 2.05
C ASN A 98 -2.11 26.75 2.17
N GLU A 99 -0.96 26.71 2.83
CA GLU A 99 -0.23 25.46 3.06
C GLU A 99 -0.98 24.56 4.08
N PHE A 100 -1.62 25.13 5.10
CA PHE A 100 -2.49 24.37 6.00
C PHE A 100 -3.64 23.69 5.24
N ILE A 101 -4.33 24.41 4.36
CA ILE A 101 -5.42 23.86 3.54
C ILE A 101 -4.89 22.75 2.64
N ARG A 102 -3.78 22.98 1.92
CA ARG A 102 -3.19 22.00 1.01
C ARG A 102 -2.73 20.74 1.73
N SER A 103 -2.04 20.88 2.85
CA SER A 103 -1.56 19.75 3.65
C SER A 103 -2.71 18.95 4.26
N THR A 104 -3.79 19.62 4.69
CA THR A 104 -5.00 18.93 5.17
C THR A 104 -5.67 18.13 4.05
N ILE A 105 -5.81 18.69 2.85
CA ILE A 105 -6.35 17.98 1.69
C ILE A 105 -5.46 16.79 1.32
N SER A 106 -4.14 16.96 1.36
CA SER A 106 -3.19 15.88 1.11
C SER A 106 -3.33 14.77 2.17
N TRP A 107 -3.41 15.12 3.46
CA TRP A 107 -3.64 14.16 4.52
C TRP A 107 -4.95 13.38 4.36
N LEU A 108 -6.04 14.05 3.94
CA LEU A 108 -7.32 13.40 3.65
C LEU A 108 -7.26 12.41 2.47
N GLY A 109 -6.37 12.61 1.52
CA GLY A 109 -6.17 11.74 0.36
C GLY A 109 -5.08 10.67 0.53
N ASP A 110 -4.19 10.86 1.49
CA ASP A 110 -3.00 10.04 1.71
C ASP A 110 -3.12 9.21 3.02
N TRP A 111 -2.69 9.77 4.14
CA TRP A 111 -2.60 9.07 5.44
C TRP A 111 -3.95 8.65 6.00
N SER A 112 -4.98 9.50 5.91
CA SER A 112 -6.29 9.20 6.49
C SER A 112 -6.88 7.89 5.95
N LEU A 113 -6.60 7.57 4.68
CA LEU A 113 -7.09 6.36 4.02
C LEU A 113 -6.60 5.09 4.70
N LEU A 114 -5.36 5.08 5.22
CA LEU A 114 -4.78 3.93 5.91
C LEU A 114 -5.51 3.60 7.22
N GLY A 115 -6.15 4.60 7.85
CA GLY A 115 -7.00 4.41 9.04
C GLY A 115 -8.45 4.08 8.70
N ILE A 116 -9.00 4.68 7.64
CA ILE A 116 -10.41 4.52 7.27
C ILE A 116 -10.67 3.12 6.69
N TYR A 117 -9.80 2.59 5.81
CA TYR A 117 -10.01 1.29 5.19
C TYR A 117 -10.14 0.14 6.19
N PRO A 118 -9.29 -0.01 7.24
CA PRO A 118 -9.47 -1.06 8.24
C PRO A 118 -10.82 -0.98 8.94
N ILE A 119 -11.30 0.22 9.27
CA ILE A 119 -12.61 0.41 9.89
C ILE A 119 -13.72 0.00 8.94
N LEU A 120 -13.69 0.42 7.68
CA LEU A 120 -14.67 0.04 6.68
C LEU A 120 -14.71 -1.47 6.45
N GLY A 121 -13.54 -2.12 6.39
CA GLY A 121 -13.42 -3.56 6.26
C GLY A 121 -14.04 -4.32 7.43
N TYR A 122 -13.96 -3.76 8.65
CA TYR A 122 -14.57 -4.34 9.83
C TYR A 122 -16.09 -4.09 9.92
N LEU A 123 -16.53 -2.85 9.70
CA LEU A 123 -17.92 -2.46 9.86
C LEU A 123 -18.83 -2.98 8.74
N LEU A 124 -18.36 -2.91 7.48
CA LEU A 124 -19.17 -3.18 6.30
C LEU A 124 -19.13 -4.66 5.88
N PRO A 125 -20.24 -5.21 5.36
CA PRO A 125 -20.31 -6.59 4.91
C PRO A 125 -19.61 -6.76 3.54
N ILE A 126 -18.28 -6.84 3.58
CA ILE A 126 -17.43 -7.01 2.40
C ILE A 126 -16.80 -8.41 2.44
N ARG A 127 -17.12 -9.23 1.45
CA ARG A 127 -16.56 -10.59 1.35
C ARG A 127 -15.16 -10.56 0.73
N PRO A 128 -14.18 -11.28 1.30
CA PRO A 128 -12.81 -11.37 0.72
C PRO A 128 -12.80 -11.80 -0.74
N ALA A 129 -13.72 -12.69 -1.12
CA ALA A 129 -13.85 -13.17 -2.50
C ALA A 129 -14.13 -12.05 -3.52
N ILE A 130 -14.75 -10.94 -3.10
CA ILE A 130 -14.92 -9.75 -3.96
C ILE A 130 -13.56 -9.11 -4.23
N ILE A 131 -12.74 -8.93 -3.20
CA ILE A 131 -11.42 -8.31 -3.30
C ILE A 131 -10.51 -9.17 -4.19
N TYR A 132 -10.50 -10.49 -3.98
CA TYR A 132 -9.70 -11.42 -4.78
C TYR A 132 -10.12 -11.42 -6.26
N ARG A 133 -11.43 -11.48 -6.52
CA ARG A 133 -11.98 -11.42 -7.87
C ARG A 133 -11.71 -10.06 -8.53
N SER A 134 -11.80 -8.96 -7.78
CA SER A 134 -11.48 -7.62 -8.27
C SER A 134 -10.04 -7.52 -8.75
N ALA A 135 -9.10 -8.05 -7.99
CA ALA A 135 -7.69 -8.11 -8.40
C ALA A 135 -7.50 -8.94 -9.67
N CYS A 136 -8.16 -10.10 -9.80
CA CYS A 136 -8.12 -10.91 -11.02
C CYS A 136 -8.69 -10.17 -12.24
N VAL A 137 -9.77 -9.40 -12.08
CA VAL A 137 -10.37 -8.60 -13.14
C VAL A 137 -9.42 -7.49 -13.59
N ILE A 138 -8.82 -6.75 -12.66
CA ILE A 138 -7.84 -5.70 -12.97
C ILE A 138 -6.60 -6.30 -13.64
N ALA A 139 -6.11 -7.43 -13.15
CA ALA A 139 -4.97 -8.13 -13.75
C ALA A 139 -5.27 -8.60 -15.19
N ALA A 140 -6.49 -9.12 -15.43
CA ALA A 140 -6.92 -9.51 -16.79
C ALA A 140 -7.03 -8.31 -17.74
N GLN A 141 -7.57 -7.18 -17.27
CA GLN A 141 -7.60 -5.94 -18.05
C GLN A 141 -6.18 -5.44 -18.36
N SER A 142 -5.24 -5.60 -17.42
CA SER A 142 -3.83 -5.24 -17.61
C SER A 142 -3.17 -6.06 -18.72
N LEU A 143 -3.50 -7.36 -18.84
CA LEU A 143 -3.04 -8.19 -19.97
C LEU A 143 -3.49 -7.65 -21.34
N ILE A 144 -4.65 -7.02 -21.40
CA ILE A 144 -5.17 -6.38 -22.63
C ILE A 144 -4.49 -5.03 -22.86
N ALA A 145 -4.26 -4.26 -21.81
CA ALA A 145 -3.64 -2.93 -21.90
C ALA A 145 -2.16 -2.99 -22.30
N MET A 146 -1.41 -4.01 -21.89
CA MET A 146 0.03 -4.14 -22.17
C MET A 146 0.36 -4.20 -23.68
N PRO A 147 -0.29 -5.03 -24.51
CA PRO A 147 -0.07 -5.00 -25.96
C PRO A 147 -0.37 -3.64 -26.59
N ILE A 148 -1.38 -2.92 -26.09
CA ILE A 148 -1.73 -1.57 -26.57
C ILE A 148 -0.59 -0.60 -26.24
N CYS A 149 -0.08 -0.62 -25.00
CA CYS A 149 1.05 0.20 -24.59
C CYS A 149 2.33 -0.14 -25.37
N TYR A 150 2.57 -1.43 -25.63
CA TYR A 150 3.70 -1.86 -26.43
C TYR A 150 3.57 -1.44 -27.90
N GLY A 151 2.36 -1.51 -28.47
CA GLY A 151 2.05 -1.00 -29.81
C GLY A 151 2.30 0.50 -29.92
N ALA A 152 1.88 1.28 -28.93
CA ALA A 152 2.17 2.71 -28.85
C ALA A 152 3.68 3.00 -28.85
N TYR A 153 4.47 2.20 -28.13
CA TYR A 153 5.93 2.31 -28.14
C TYR A 153 6.52 1.99 -29.52
N LEU A 154 6.09 0.89 -30.17
CA LEU A 154 6.56 0.54 -31.52
C LEU A 154 6.23 1.60 -32.56
N MET A 155 5.08 2.24 -32.42
CA MET A 155 4.66 3.38 -33.24
C MET A 155 5.37 4.68 -32.89
N LYS A 156 6.30 4.66 -31.92
CA LYS A 156 7.06 5.83 -31.44
C LYS A 156 6.16 6.97 -30.92
N LEU A 157 4.97 6.66 -30.43
CA LEU A 157 4.11 7.65 -29.80
C LEU A 157 4.75 8.15 -28.49
N PRO A 158 4.46 9.39 -28.04
CA PRO A 158 4.97 9.89 -26.77
C PRO A 158 4.47 9.03 -25.60
N GLY A 159 5.33 8.76 -24.60
CA GLY A 159 4.92 7.95 -23.44
C GLY A 159 3.81 8.62 -22.63
N LEU A 160 3.86 9.94 -22.48
CA LEU A 160 2.83 10.76 -21.86
C LEU A 160 1.69 11.02 -22.86
N ILE A 161 0.46 10.64 -22.50
CA ILE A 161 -0.74 10.96 -23.27
C ILE A 161 -1.18 12.38 -22.94
N TYR A 162 -1.44 12.67 -21.68
CA TYR A 162 -1.81 13.99 -21.19
C TYR A 162 -1.69 14.10 -19.67
N LEU A 163 -1.71 15.34 -19.17
CA LEU A 163 -1.86 15.65 -17.75
C LEU A 163 -3.33 16.04 -17.51
N SER A 164 -3.99 15.34 -16.58
CA SER A 164 -5.39 15.61 -16.25
C SER A 164 -5.61 17.08 -15.86
N PRO A 165 -6.68 17.72 -16.34
CA PRO A 165 -7.05 19.08 -15.90
C PRO A 165 -7.31 19.20 -14.40
N LEU A 166 -7.65 18.10 -13.72
CA LEU A 166 -7.88 18.08 -12.27
C LEU A 166 -6.65 18.49 -11.46
N GLU A 167 -5.44 18.27 -11.97
CA GLU A 167 -4.22 18.71 -11.30
C GLU A 167 -4.21 20.23 -11.07
N ARG A 168 -4.72 21.02 -12.01
CA ARG A 168 -4.80 22.48 -11.88
C ARG A 168 -5.76 22.92 -10.79
N ILE A 169 -6.77 22.11 -10.47
CA ILE A 169 -7.81 22.41 -9.48
C ILE A 169 -7.36 21.95 -8.09
N ILE A 170 -6.88 20.70 -7.99
CA ILE A 170 -6.62 20.03 -6.69
C ILE A 170 -5.19 20.29 -6.22
N GLN A 171 -4.22 20.44 -7.16
CA GLN A 171 -2.80 20.74 -6.89
C GLN A 171 -2.13 19.78 -5.88
N ASN A 172 -2.54 18.51 -5.88
CA ASN A 172 -2.06 17.50 -4.93
C ASN A 172 -0.82 16.73 -5.44
N GLY A 173 -0.29 17.14 -6.57
CA GLY A 173 0.92 16.56 -7.19
C GLY A 173 0.67 15.92 -8.54
N LYS A 174 1.50 16.28 -9.52
CA LYS A 174 1.34 15.88 -10.93
C LYS A 174 1.30 14.37 -11.14
N SER A 175 2.04 13.59 -10.35
CA SER A 175 2.17 12.14 -10.51
C SER A 175 0.84 11.38 -10.46
N TYR A 176 -0.16 11.87 -9.73
CA TYR A 176 -1.49 11.27 -9.65
C TYR A 176 -2.33 11.45 -10.92
N TYR A 177 -1.99 12.43 -11.72
CA TYR A 177 -2.76 12.92 -12.86
C TYR A 177 -2.06 12.73 -14.21
N LEU A 178 -0.86 12.10 -14.21
CA LEU A 178 -0.15 11.73 -15.43
C LEU A 178 -0.77 10.49 -16.05
N ILE A 179 -1.24 10.61 -17.29
CA ILE A 179 -1.78 9.49 -18.05
C ILE A 179 -0.75 9.09 -19.09
N ASN A 180 -0.18 7.89 -18.91
CA ASN A 180 0.93 7.40 -19.69
C ASN A 180 0.60 6.07 -20.38
N TRP A 181 1.08 5.90 -21.64
CA TRP A 181 1.18 4.60 -22.28
C TRP A 181 2.30 3.77 -21.65
N TYR A 182 3.46 4.39 -21.49
CA TYR A 182 4.67 3.80 -20.92
C TYR A 182 5.57 4.91 -20.36
N SER A 183 6.53 4.54 -19.52
CA SER A 183 7.64 5.39 -19.12
C SER A 183 8.95 4.84 -19.69
N ARG A 184 9.95 5.72 -19.87
CA ARG A 184 11.31 5.29 -20.21
C ARG A 184 12.12 5.13 -18.92
N GLU A 185 13.02 4.18 -18.94
CA GLU A 185 13.97 4.03 -17.86
C GLU A 185 15.03 5.14 -17.95
N VAL A 186 15.36 5.77 -16.82
CA VAL A 186 16.27 6.95 -16.80
C VAL A 186 17.68 6.61 -17.29
N ASP A 187 18.13 5.37 -17.05
CA ASP A 187 19.50 4.94 -17.31
C ASP A 187 19.62 3.94 -18.49
N SER A 188 18.53 3.64 -19.19
CA SER A 188 18.52 2.75 -20.34
C SER A 188 17.38 3.13 -21.29
N ASP A 189 17.52 2.78 -22.59
CA ASP A 189 16.44 2.96 -23.57
C ASP A 189 15.26 1.97 -23.41
N GLY A 190 15.26 1.22 -22.30
CA GLY A 190 14.23 0.26 -21.97
C GLY A 190 12.87 0.92 -21.66
N ILE A 191 11.81 0.28 -22.12
CA ILE A 191 10.45 0.66 -21.75
C ILE A 191 10.08 0.05 -20.41
N ARG A 192 9.28 0.81 -19.67
CA ARG A 192 8.67 0.38 -18.41
C ARG A 192 7.19 0.70 -18.47
N PHE A 193 6.35 -0.30 -18.21
CA PHE A 193 4.93 -0.03 -18.11
C PHE A 193 4.58 0.53 -16.74
N VAL A 194 3.64 1.45 -16.74
CA VAL A 194 3.07 2.05 -15.53
C VAL A 194 1.57 1.74 -15.42
N LEU A 195 0.92 1.47 -16.54
CA LEU A 195 -0.51 1.18 -16.67
C LEU A 195 -1.35 2.21 -15.90
N PHE A 196 -2.16 1.75 -14.94
CA PHE A 196 -3.00 2.62 -14.08
C PHE A 196 -2.28 3.14 -12.83
N THR A 197 -0.98 2.86 -12.66
CA THR A 197 -0.19 3.33 -11.52
C THR A 197 0.66 4.54 -11.90
N PRO A 198 1.07 5.37 -10.93
CA PRO A 198 1.82 6.59 -11.24
C PRO A 198 3.26 6.33 -11.69
N TRP A 199 3.86 5.19 -11.32
CA TRP A 199 5.21 4.77 -11.71
C TRP A 199 5.39 3.25 -11.68
N GLY A 200 6.41 2.75 -12.39
CA GLY A 200 6.67 1.32 -12.55
C GLY A 200 6.83 0.52 -11.24
N PRO A 201 7.61 0.95 -10.23
CA PRO A 201 7.71 0.25 -8.95
C PRO A 201 6.34 0.02 -8.28
N ALA A 202 5.42 0.98 -8.33
CA ALA A 202 4.07 0.81 -7.82
C ALA A 202 3.30 -0.29 -8.59
N LEU A 203 3.46 -0.35 -9.92
CA LEU A 203 2.86 -1.42 -10.73
C LEU A 203 3.37 -2.81 -10.31
N GLY A 204 4.69 -2.93 -10.12
CA GLY A 204 5.30 -4.19 -9.68
C GLY A 204 4.78 -4.64 -8.31
N LEU A 205 4.65 -3.72 -7.37
CA LEU A 205 4.14 -4.03 -6.03
C LEU A 205 2.67 -4.44 -6.06
N ILE A 206 1.83 -3.70 -6.80
CA ILE A 206 0.42 -4.07 -7.01
C ILE A 206 0.31 -5.44 -7.69
N GLY A 207 1.17 -5.72 -8.67
CA GLY A 207 1.26 -7.05 -9.28
C GLY A 207 1.55 -8.15 -8.25
N CYS A 208 2.49 -7.94 -7.32
CA CYS A 208 2.76 -8.88 -6.25
C CYS A 208 1.56 -9.10 -5.31
N ILE A 209 0.84 -8.03 -4.94
CA ILE A 209 -0.37 -8.10 -4.12
C ILE A 209 -1.46 -8.90 -4.85
N PHE A 210 -1.72 -8.57 -6.10
CA PHE A 210 -2.74 -9.23 -6.92
C PHE A 210 -2.40 -10.70 -7.20
N PHE A 211 -1.11 -11.05 -7.31
CA PHE A 211 -0.67 -12.44 -7.39
C PHE A 211 -1.13 -13.25 -6.18
N PHE A 212 -0.94 -12.74 -4.96
CA PHE A 212 -1.41 -13.42 -3.75
C PHE A 212 -2.93 -13.54 -3.71
N TYR A 213 -3.67 -12.51 -4.13
CA TYR A 213 -5.13 -12.56 -4.19
C TYR A 213 -5.63 -13.54 -5.24
N ALA A 214 -4.95 -13.62 -6.40
CA ALA A 214 -5.29 -14.56 -7.46
C ALA A 214 -5.12 -16.03 -7.02
N LEU A 215 -4.16 -16.33 -6.15
CA LEU A 215 -3.98 -17.67 -5.60
C LEU A 215 -5.20 -18.13 -4.79
N GLU A 216 -5.93 -17.21 -4.15
CA GLU A 216 -7.14 -17.48 -3.35
C GLU A 216 -8.45 -17.48 -4.17
N GLU A 217 -8.37 -17.13 -5.45
CA GLU A 217 -9.55 -17.16 -6.30
C GLU A 217 -10.03 -18.59 -6.55
N LYS A 218 -11.32 -18.82 -6.31
CA LYS A 218 -11.92 -20.17 -6.41
C LYS A 218 -12.24 -20.61 -7.84
N LYS A 219 -12.60 -19.66 -8.74
CA LYS A 219 -12.90 -19.99 -10.13
C LYS A 219 -11.61 -20.07 -10.94
N LEU A 220 -11.29 -21.26 -11.46
CA LEU A 220 -10.05 -21.59 -12.12
C LEU A 220 -9.69 -20.63 -13.26
N GLY A 221 -10.64 -20.25 -14.12
CA GLY A 221 -10.39 -19.32 -15.21
C GLY A 221 -9.95 -17.94 -14.74
N TRP A 222 -10.63 -17.38 -13.73
CA TRP A 222 -10.23 -16.10 -13.15
C TRP A 222 -8.92 -16.18 -12.36
N LYS A 223 -8.68 -17.30 -11.69
CA LYS A 223 -7.42 -17.57 -10.99
C LYS A 223 -6.24 -17.48 -11.95
N TRP A 224 -6.29 -18.20 -13.08
CA TRP A 224 -5.20 -18.18 -14.05
C TRP A 224 -5.04 -16.82 -14.73
N LEU A 225 -6.14 -16.15 -15.12
CA LEU A 225 -6.08 -14.78 -15.65
C LEU A 225 -5.46 -13.81 -14.63
N GLY A 226 -5.83 -13.95 -13.36
CA GLY A 226 -5.25 -13.16 -12.28
C GLY A 226 -3.75 -13.42 -12.09
N ILE A 227 -3.32 -14.68 -12.05
CA ILE A 227 -1.91 -15.06 -11.92
C ILE A 227 -1.09 -14.55 -13.11
N LEU A 228 -1.53 -14.83 -14.33
CA LEU A 228 -0.82 -14.40 -15.54
C LEU A 228 -0.73 -12.88 -15.64
N GLY A 229 -1.86 -12.18 -15.37
CA GLY A 229 -1.89 -10.73 -15.43
C GLY A 229 -1.01 -10.07 -14.35
N SER A 230 -1.05 -10.57 -13.13
CA SER A 230 -0.22 -10.04 -12.03
C SER A 230 1.27 -10.28 -12.25
N LEU A 231 1.67 -11.46 -12.76
CA LEU A 231 3.06 -11.73 -13.14
C LEU A 231 3.51 -10.87 -14.33
N ALA A 232 2.63 -10.66 -15.32
CA ALA A 232 2.93 -9.75 -16.42
C ALA A 232 3.10 -8.30 -15.92
N MET A 233 2.26 -7.81 -15.00
CA MET A 233 2.45 -6.50 -14.34
C MET A 233 3.80 -6.43 -13.63
N LEU A 234 4.16 -7.47 -12.88
CA LEU A 234 5.46 -7.53 -12.19
C LEU A 234 6.61 -7.44 -13.20
N VAL A 235 6.62 -8.28 -14.24
CA VAL A 235 7.71 -8.34 -15.22
C VAL A 235 7.85 -7.02 -15.98
N THR A 236 6.74 -6.47 -16.48
CA THR A 236 6.74 -5.26 -17.32
C THR A 236 6.99 -3.98 -16.52
N SER A 237 6.83 -4.01 -15.20
CA SER A 237 7.16 -2.90 -14.30
C SER A 237 8.66 -2.62 -14.21
N VAL A 238 9.51 -3.62 -14.54
CA VAL A 238 10.97 -3.57 -14.38
C VAL A 238 11.38 -3.11 -12.98
N SER A 239 10.64 -3.53 -11.95
CA SER A 239 10.86 -3.16 -10.55
C SER A 239 11.73 -4.18 -9.84
N ARG A 240 13.00 -3.84 -9.60
CA ARG A 240 13.94 -4.71 -8.88
C ARG A 240 13.45 -5.05 -7.46
N GLY A 241 12.89 -4.06 -6.76
CA GLY A 241 12.32 -4.26 -5.43
C GLY A 241 11.21 -5.29 -5.44
N ALA A 242 10.25 -5.17 -6.37
CA ALA A 242 9.13 -6.10 -6.46
C ALA A 242 9.59 -7.54 -6.77
N TYR A 243 10.62 -7.74 -7.60
CA TYR A 243 11.21 -9.06 -7.87
C TYR A 243 11.80 -9.71 -6.61
N LEU A 244 12.36 -8.91 -5.68
CA LEU A 244 12.91 -9.41 -4.43
C LEU A 244 11.81 -9.56 -3.35
N PHE A 245 10.85 -8.64 -3.29
CA PHE A 245 9.83 -8.62 -2.26
C PHE A 245 8.86 -9.80 -2.35
N LEU A 246 8.53 -10.25 -3.58
CA LEU A 246 7.63 -11.38 -3.77
C LEU A 246 8.18 -12.68 -3.17
N PRO A 247 9.38 -13.19 -3.56
CA PRO A 247 9.93 -14.40 -2.97
C PRO A 247 10.30 -14.23 -1.49
N ALA A 248 10.79 -13.06 -1.07
CA ALA A 248 11.07 -12.77 0.33
C ALA A 248 9.81 -12.88 1.20
N THR A 249 8.69 -12.32 0.73
CA THR A 249 7.40 -12.44 1.43
C THR A 249 6.95 -13.90 1.55
N ILE A 250 7.07 -14.67 0.49
CA ILE A 250 6.72 -16.10 0.50
C ILE A 250 7.58 -16.85 1.52
N ALA A 251 8.90 -16.63 1.50
CA ALA A 251 9.85 -17.28 2.39
C ALA A 251 9.61 -16.92 3.87
N ILE A 252 9.41 -15.63 4.17
CA ILE A 252 9.16 -15.16 5.54
C ILE A 252 7.84 -15.70 6.08
N VAL A 253 6.76 -15.62 5.33
CA VAL A 253 5.46 -16.13 5.79
C VAL A 253 5.48 -17.64 5.92
N TRP A 254 6.19 -18.35 5.03
CA TRP A 254 6.43 -19.80 5.18
C TRP A 254 7.22 -20.08 6.48
N ALA A 255 8.29 -19.35 6.76
CA ALA A 255 9.08 -19.51 7.98
C ALA A 255 8.23 -19.26 9.23
N ILE A 256 7.45 -18.16 9.28
CA ILE A 256 6.56 -17.83 10.41
C ILE A 256 5.58 -18.96 10.69
N ARG A 257 4.97 -19.53 9.66
CA ARG A 257 4.02 -20.64 9.81
C ARG A 257 4.67 -21.92 10.33
N ASN A 258 5.94 -22.14 10.00
CA ASN A 258 6.67 -23.36 10.33
C ASN A 258 7.67 -23.18 11.49
N LEU A 259 7.65 -22.04 12.20
CA LEU A 259 8.53 -21.78 13.34
C LEU A 259 8.40 -22.80 14.48
N SER A 260 7.31 -23.58 14.55
CA SER A 260 7.16 -24.66 15.51
C SER A 260 8.08 -25.87 15.24
N PHE A 261 8.61 -26.01 14.02
CA PHE A 261 9.55 -27.08 13.70
C PHE A 261 10.96 -26.77 14.24
N ILE A 262 11.46 -27.63 15.13
CA ILE A 262 12.78 -27.47 15.76
C ILE A 262 13.91 -27.40 14.72
N GLN A 263 13.78 -28.14 13.62
CA GLN A 263 14.77 -28.12 12.53
C GLN A 263 14.88 -26.74 11.90
N LEU A 264 13.75 -26.04 11.71
CA LEU A 264 13.75 -24.69 11.17
C LEU A 264 14.37 -23.70 12.16
N GLN A 265 14.04 -23.80 13.45
CA GLN A 265 14.65 -22.96 14.48
C GLN A 265 16.17 -23.14 14.55
N LEU A 266 16.63 -24.40 14.55
CA LEU A 266 18.06 -24.71 14.55
C LEU A 266 18.76 -24.22 13.28
N SER A 267 18.15 -24.42 12.08
CA SER A 267 18.73 -23.95 10.81
C SER A 267 18.80 -22.42 10.75
N LEU A 268 17.77 -21.71 11.19
CA LEU A 268 17.77 -20.24 11.28
C LEU A 268 18.82 -19.77 12.30
N GLY A 269 18.84 -20.35 13.52
CA GLY A 269 19.82 -20.02 14.54
C GLY A 269 21.26 -20.23 14.07
N THR A 270 21.54 -21.37 13.45
CA THR A 270 22.85 -21.68 12.87
C THR A 270 23.21 -20.72 11.74
N SER A 271 22.25 -20.40 10.85
CA SER A 271 22.47 -19.46 9.75
C SER A 271 22.77 -18.04 10.24
N PHE A 272 22.06 -17.56 11.25
CA PHE A 272 22.32 -16.26 11.88
C PHE A 272 23.67 -16.24 12.62
N PHE A 273 24.01 -17.32 13.33
CA PHE A 273 25.29 -17.45 14.02
C PHE A 273 26.46 -17.46 13.04
N LEU A 274 26.42 -18.32 12.02
CA LEU A 274 27.45 -18.37 10.96
C LEU A 274 27.52 -17.08 10.15
N GLY A 275 26.37 -16.48 9.84
CA GLY A 275 26.28 -15.17 9.18
C GLY A 275 26.89 -14.05 10.03
N GLY A 276 26.70 -14.09 11.34
CA GLY A 276 27.36 -13.17 12.27
C GLY A 276 28.88 -13.33 12.32
N LEU A 277 29.35 -14.57 12.41
CA LEU A 277 30.79 -14.87 12.38
C LEU A 277 31.46 -14.51 11.05
N GLY A 278 30.75 -14.73 9.93
CA GLY A 278 31.22 -14.41 8.59
C GLY A 278 30.82 -13.01 8.09
N SER A 279 30.32 -12.13 8.96
CA SER A 279 29.71 -10.86 8.55
C SER A 279 30.64 -9.97 7.72
N THR A 280 31.91 -9.90 8.04
CA THR A 280 32.91 -9.13 7.27
C THR A 280 33.10 -9.71 5.86
N LEU A 281 33.31 -11.04 5.76
CA LEU A 281 33.46 -11.72 4.46
C LEU A 281 32.17 -11.62 3.62
N LEU A 282 31.01 -11.75 4.26
CA LEU A 282 29.71 -11.61 3.59
C LEU A 282 29.48 -10.18 3.12
N LEU A 283 29.83 -9.17 3.91
CA LEU A 283 29.74 -7.78 3.54
C LEU A 283 30.67 -7.44 2.37
N ASP A 284 31.90 -7.92 2.38
CA ASP A 284 32.84 -7.70 1.28
C ASP A 284 32.36 -8.36 -0.01
N ARG A 285 31.90 -9.60 0.03
CA ARG A 285 31.31 -10.30 -1.12
C ARG A 285 30.02 -9.66 -1.60
N PHE A 286 29.19 -9.17 -0.67
CA PHE A 286 27.97 -8.45 -1.02
C PHE A 286 28.29 -7.08 -1.65
N GLN A 287 29.33 -6.40 -1.19
CA GLN A 287 29.81 -5.16 -1.80
C GLN A 287 30.41 -5.40 -3.18
N GLU A 288 31.20 -6.44 -3.38
CA GLU A 288 31.71 -6.85 -4.69
C GLU A 288 30.59 -7.21 -5.67
N ALA A 289 29.65 -8.07 -5.25
CA ALA A 289 28.49 -8.45 -6.05
C ALA A 289 27.55 -7.27 -6.34
N SER A 290 27.34 -6.37 -5.35
CA SER A 290 26.52 -5.18 -5.51
C SER A 290 27.23 -4.07 -6.31
N GLY A 291 28.55 -4.09 -6.40
CA GLY A 291 29.34 -3.15 -7.18
C GLY A 291 28.99 -3.16 -8.67
N GLY A 292 28.79 -4.35 -9.24
CA GLY A 292 28.32 -4.51 -10.62
C GLY A 292 26.88 -4.02 -10.83
N VAL A 293 26.01 -4.21 -9.85
CA VAL A 293 24.60 -3.74 -9.87
C VAL A 293 24.52 -2.23 -9.60
N LYS A 294 25.38 -1.70 -8.72
CA LYS A 294 25.46 -0.26 -8.43
C LYS A 294 26.04 0.53 -9.60
N SER A 295 26.97 -0.05 -10.40
CA SER A 295 27.53 0.64 -11.56
C SER A 295 26.51 0.90 -12.66
N ALA A 296 25.51 0.06 -12.80
CA ALA A 296 24.47 0.19 -13.83
C ALA A 296 23.42 1.27 -13.56
N ARG A 297 23.33 1.83 -12.33
CA ARG A 297 22.40 2.92 -11.96
C ARG A 297 22.95 3.83 -10.87
N LYS A 298 24.21 4.26 -11.01
CA LYS A 298 24.86 5.15 -10.04
C LYS A 298 24.08 6.45 -9.78
N SER A 299 23.49 7.04 -10.83
CA SER A 299 22.81 8.34 -10.75
C SER A 299 21.56 8.30 -9.86
N SER A 300 20.68 7.34 -10.09
CA SER A 300 19.38 7.25 -9.38
C SER A 300 19.53 6.81 -7.91
N SER A 301 20.43 5.87 -7.62
CA SER A 301 20.69 5.42 -6.24
C SER A 301 21.43 6.47 -5.42
N GLN A 302 22.39 7.19 -6.02
CA GLN A 302 23.11 8.28 -5.36
C GLN A 302 22.18 9.47 -5.08
N LEU A 303 21.26 9.77 -5.99
CA LEU A 303 20.28 10.83 -5.81
C LEU A 303 19.36 10.56 -4.62
N ARG A 304 18.83 9.32 -4.51
CA ARG A 304 18.02 8.93 -3.35
C ARG A 304 18.78 9.00 -2.05
N ALA A 305 20.01 8.47 -1.99
CA ALA A 305 20.85 8.54 -0.79
C ALA A 305 21.11 10.00 -0.36
N LYS A 306 21.34 10.92 -1.31
CA LYS A 306 21.47 12.35 -0.99
C LYS A 306 20.20 13.00 -0.49
N LEU A 307 19.03 12.60 -1.03
CA LEU A 307 17.72 13.07 -0.53
C LEU A 307 17.44 12.55 0.88
N GLU A 308 17.75 11.28 1.14
CA GLU A 308 17.61 10.66 2.46
C GLU A 308 18.53 11.34 3.48
N GLN A 309 19.80 11.58 3.13
CA GLN A 309 20.72 12.30 3.99
C GLN A 309 20.25 13.73 4.27
N ALA A 310 19.84 14.47 3.23
CA ALA A 310 19.31 15.83 3.40
C ALA A 310 18.04 15.87 4.27
N ALA A 311 17.18 14.84 4.19
CA ALA A 311 16.02 14.74 5.03
C ALA A 311 16.39 14.45 6.49
N PHE A 312 17.35 13.55 6.70
CA PHE A 312 17.83 13.21 8.05
C PHE A 312 18.57 14.40 8.72
N ASP A 313 19.45 15.10 7.97
CA ASP A 313 20.17 16.26 8.49
C ASP A 313 19.19 17.36 8.95
N ARG A 314 18.14 17.62 8.16
CA ARG A 314 17.14 18.64 8.49
C ARG A 314 16.09 18.19 9.51
N TRP A 315 15.91 16.88 9.74
CA TRP A 315 15.04 16.39 10.78
C TRP A 315 15.46 16.89 12.17
N THR A 316 16.76 17.09 12.40
CA THR A 316 17.29 17.61 13.68
C THR A 316 16.78 19.01 14.03
N ASP A 317 16.32 19.79 13.03
CA ASP A 317 15.78 21.14 13.24
C ASP A 317 14.37 21.11 13.88
N SER A 318 13.57 20.04 13.59
CA SER A 318 12.24 19.83 14.18
C SER A 318 12.00 18.33 14.47
N PRO A 319 12.63 17.78 15.55
CA PRO A 319 12.73 16.34 15.75
C PRO A 319 11.40 15.67 16.16
N PHE A 320 10.49 16.39 16.81
CA PHE A 320 9.24 15.80 17.33
C PHE A 320 8.07 15.86 16.34
N TYR A 321 7.82 16.99 15.72
CA TYR A 321 6.68 17.21 14.83
C TYR A 321 7.06 17.33 13.34
N GLY A 322 8.37 17.44 13.03
CA GLY A 322 8.86 17.61 11.67
C GLY A 322 8.46 18.93 11.02
N HIS A 323 8.63 19.02 9.71
CA HIS A 323 8.38 20.26 8.95
C HIS A 323 6.94 20.40 8.42
N GLY A 324 6.03 19.48 8.72
CA GLY A 324 4.62 19.48 8.28
C GLY A 324 4.41 19.15 6.81
N LYS A 325 5.40 19.35 5.94
CA LYS A 325 5.33 19.03 4.50
C LYS A 325 6.70 18.74 3.89
N GLN A 326 6.71 18.15 2.70
CA GLN A 326 7.92 18.03 1.88
C GLN A 326 8.34 19.41 1.37
N ILE A 327 9.65 19.69 1.35
CA ILE A 327 10.22 20.93 0.83
C ILE A 327 11.08 20.68 -0.41
N PRO A 328 11.24 21.66 -1.32
CA PRO A 328 12.12 21.52 -2.47
C PRO A 328 13.53 21.14 -2.07
N GLY A 329 14.12 20.18 -2.79
CA GLY A 329 15.51 19.81 -2.59
C GLY A 329 16.50 20.92 -2.99
N PRO A 330 17.79 20.77 -2.62
CA PRO A 330 18.85 21.67 -3.06
C PRO A 330 18.91 21.79 -4.58
N ASP A 331 19.57 22.83 -5.08
CA ASP A 331 19.62 23.18 -6.52
C ASP A 331 20.02 22.03 -7.46
N PHE A 332 20.90 21.13 -7.02
CA PHE A 332 21.28 19.95 -7.80
C PHE A 332 20.22 18.82 -7.77
N LEU A 333 19.16 18.96 -6.94
CA LEU A 333 18.03 18.03 -6.80
C LEU A 333 16.70 18.67 -7.23
N LYS A 334 16.73 19.69 -8.06
CA LYS A 334 15.62 20.63 -8.40
C LYS A 334 14.22 20.07 -8.58
N ASN A 335 14.10 18.81 -8.95
CA ASN A 335 12.81 18.20 -9.24
C ASN A 335 12.35 17.17 -8.18
N MET A 336 13.16 16.94 -7.14
CA MET A 336 12.86 15.93 -6.13
C MET A 336 12.78 16.55 -4.75
N PRO A 337 11.59 16.53 -4.11
CA PRO A 337 11.42 17.10 -2.79
C PRO A 337 12.11 16.24 -1.71
N ILE A 338 12.68 16.90 -0.69
CA ILE A 338 13.21 16.27 0.51
C ILE A 338 12.06 15.57 1.26
N GLY A 339 12.32 14.36 1.79
CA GLY A 339 11.30 13.53 2.41
C GLY A 339 10.52 12.67 1.41
N SER A 340 11.00 12.56 0.16
CA SER A 340 10.44 11.66 -0.85
C SER A 340 11.24 10.37 -1.00
N HIS A 341 10.64 9.34 -1.62
CA HIS A 341 11.24 8.05 -1.97
C HIS A 341 11.61 7.11 -0.83
N HIS A 342 11.29 7.44 0.42
CA HIS A 342 11.50 6.57 1.58
C HIS A 342 10.50 6.96 2.67
N THR A 343 9.52 6.10 2.96
CA THR A 343 8.43 6.41 3.90
C THR A 343 8.96 6.76 5.29
N TRP A 344 9.90 5.99 5.85
CA TRP A 344 10.38 6.17 7.22
C TRP A 344 11.16 7.47 7.41
N ILE A 345 12.09 7.77 6.49
CA ILE A 345 12.86 9.02 6.52
C ILE A 345 11.96 10.20 6.16
N GLY A 346 11.03 10.00 5.22
CA GLY A 346 10.00 10.99 4.90
C GLY A 346 9.12 11.35 6.09
N LEU A 347 8.73 10.36 6.91
CA LEU A 347 7.97 10.57 8.15
C LEU A 347 8.77 11.36 9.19
N LEU A 348 10.03 10.97 9.44
CA LEU A 348 10.89 11.70 10.36
C LEU A 348 11.03 13.16 9.96
N PHE A 349 11.21 13.42 8.65
CA PHE A 349 11.35 14.78 8.13
C PHE A 349 10.04 15.58 8.20
N THR A 350 8.93 14.99 7.75
CA THR A 350 7.66 15.73 7.61
C THR A 350 6.83 15.79 8.88
N GLN A 351 6.90 14.77 9.75
CA GLN A 351 6.02 14.58 10.90
C GLN A 351 6.78 14.23 12.18
N GLY A 352 8.11 14.21 12.11
CA GLY A 352 8.99 13.97 13.25
C GLY A 352 8.88 12.57 13.86
N MET A 353 9.45 12.41 15.05
CA MET A 353 9.44 11.14 15.79
C MET A 353 8.00 10.71 16.17
N ILE A 354 7.12 11.66 16.45
CA ILE A 354 5.73 11.36 16.80
C ILE A 354 5.03 10.72 15.60
N GLY A 355 5.13 11.33 14.40
CA GLY A 355 4.57 10.76 13.18
C GLY A 355 5.15 9.39 12.84
N PHE A 356 6.46 9.20 13.04
CA PHE A 356 7.11 7.90 12.89
C PHE A 356 6.47 6.84 13.81
N CYS A 357 6.31 7.13 15.10
CA CYS A 357 5.70 6.21 16.07
C CYS A 357 4.22 5.93 15.73
N LEU A 358 3.47 6.94 15.31
CA LEU A 358 2.07 6.81 14.91
C LEU A 358 1.86 5.84 13.74
N PHE A 359 2.80 5.75 12.81
CA PHE A 359 2.73 4.76 11.74
C PHE A 359 3.34 3.42 12.15
N PHE A 360 4.46 3.42 12.85
CA PHE A 360 5.21 2.22 13.24
C PHE A 360 4.39 1.30 14.17
N ILE A 361 3.73 1.86 15.18
CA ILE A 361 3.00 1.08 16.19
C ILE A 361 1.88 0.23 15.58
N PRO A 362 0.89 0.79 14.85
CA PRO A 362 -0.19 -0.03 14.29
C PRO A 362 0.29 -0.99 13.19
N LEU A 363 1.35 -0.62 12.44
CA LEU A 363 1.95 -1.50 11.46
C LEU A 363 2.57 -2.75 12.11
N VAL A 364 3.45 -2.56 13.09
CA VAL A 364 4.12 -3.67 13.78
C VAL A 364 3.11 -4.51 14.56
N TRP A 365 2.15 -3.89 15.22
CA TRP A 365 1.06 -4.62 15.89
C TRP A 365 0.28 -5.48 14.90
N SER A 366 -0.08 -4.93 13.72
CA SER A 366 -0.76 -5.70 12.67
C SER A 366 0.08 -6.87 12.17
N LEU A 367 1.38 -6.67 11.96
CA LEU A 367 2.28 -7.75 11.52
C LEU A 367 2.37 -8.88 12.55
N ILE A 368 2.50 -8.54 13.83
CA ILE A 368 2.57 -9.53 14.92
C ILE A 368 1.25 -10.30 15.01
N ASP A 369 0.13 -9.59 15.10
CA ASP A 369 -1.17 -10.24 15.29
C ASP A 369 -1.59 -11.08 14.07
N LEU A 370 -1.37 -10.58 12.85
CA LEU A 370 -1.61 -11.35 11.62
C LEU A 370 -0.69 -12.58 11.53
N SER A 371 0.56 -12.49 12.01
CA SER A 371 1.49 -13.63 12.06
C SER A 371 0.97 -14.74 12.97
N LEU A 372 0.41 -14.39 14.11
CA LEU A 372 -0.21 -15.33 15.03
C LEU A 372 -1.46 -15.99 14.44
N LYS A 373 -2.29 -15.21 13.75
CA LYS A 373 -3.54 -15.66 13.13
C LYS A 373 -3.34 -16.39 11.78
N ALA A 374 -2.22 -16.20 11.11
CA ALA A 374 -1.95 -16.76 9.78
C ALA A 374 -1.90 -18.31 9.72
N LYS A 375 -1.75 -18.97 10.89
CA LYS A 375 -1.79 -20.44 10.98
C LYS A 375 -3.22 -20.98 10.88
N SER A 376 -4.20 -20.29 11.46
CA SER A 376 -5.59 -20.72 11.59
C SER A 376 -6.56 -20.04 10.61
N SER A 377 -6.19 -18.88 10.06
CA SER A 377 -7.05 -18.10 9.17
C SER A 377 -6.40 -17.87 7.79
N PRO A 378 -7.00 -18.41 6.70
CA PRO A 378 -6.54 -18.16 5.34
C PRO A 378 -6.52 -16.66 4.98
N ILE A 379 -7.49 -15.88 5.48
CA ILE A 379 -7.55 -14.44 5.22
C ILE A 379 -6.41 -13.73 5.93
N ALA A 380 -6.14 -14.06 7.20
CA ALA A 380 -5.00 -13.49 7.92
C ALA A 380 -3.67 -13.80 7.21
N HIS A 381 -3.52 -15.01 6.67
CA HIS A 381 -2.36 -15.42 5.90
C HIS A 381 -2.14 -14.54 4.65
N ILE A 382 -3.20 -14.26 3.89
CA ILE A 382 -3.10 -13.40 2.70
C ILE A 382 -2.89 -11.94 3.07
N THR A 383 -3.60 -11.46 4.11
CA THR A 383 -3.45 -10.11 4.62
C THR A 383 -2.02 -9.85 5.11
N LEU A 384 -1.42 -10.83 5.81
CA LEU A 384 -0.02 -10.76 6.24
C LEU A 384 0.95 -10.64 5.05
N LYS A 385 0.77 -11.46 4.00
CA LYS A 385 1.60 -11.38 2.79
C LYS A 385 1.50 -10.00 2.13
N ALA A 386 0.29 -9.49 1.97
CA ALA A 386 0.06 -8.20 1.36
C ALA A 386 0.62 -7.04 2.21
N LEU A 387 0.48 -7.10 3.53
CA LEU A 387 1.01 -6.09 4.45
C LEU A 387 2.55 -6.12 4.51
N LEU A 388 3.18 -7.30 4.47
CA LEU A 388 4.63 -7.44 4.37
C LEU A 388 5.19 -6.83 3.08
N LEU A 389 4.50 -6.99 1.94
CA LEU A 389 4.89 -6.33 0.69
C LEU A 389 4.89 -4.80 0.84
N ILE A 390 3.86 -4.23 1.47
CA ILE A 390 3.79 -2.78 1.74
C ILE A 390 4.91 -2.37 2.70
N THR A 391 5.19 -3.18 3.71
CA THR A 391 6.29 -2.93 4.65
C THR A 391 7.64 -2.89 3.93
N PHE A 392 7.92 -3.82 3.02
CA PHE A 392 9.14 -3.77 2.21
C PHE A 392 9.17 -2.55 1.28
N ALA A 393 8.04 -2.23 0.65
CA ALA A 393 7.96 -1.06 -0.21
C ALA A 393 8.20 0.25 0.53
N SER A 394 7.86 0.34 1.82
CA SER A 394 8.05 1.55 2.64
C SER A 394 9.52 1.97 2.79
N PHE A 395 10.47 1.05 2.56
CA PHE A 395 11.90 1.34 2.53
C PHE A 395 12.41 1.87 1.18
N SER A 396 11.59 1.87 0.15
CA SER A 396 12.01 2.28 -1.21
C SER A 396 11.02 3.22 -1.90
N ASP A 397 9.88 3.48 -1.29
CA ASP A 397 8.81 4.31 -1.86
C ASP A 397 7.99 5.01 -0.76
N ASN A 398 7.20 5.99 -1.15
CA ASN A 398 6.24 6.69 -0.28
C ASN A 398 4.89 5.99 -0.31
N ILE A 399 4.61 5.17 0.71
CA ILE A 399 3.39 4.37 0.73
C ILE A 399 2.13 5.21 0.90
N GLU A 400 2.21 6.34 1.61
CA GLU A 400 1.09 7.27 1.76
C GLU A 400 0.60 7.80 0.41
N LYS A 401 1.52 8.08 -0.51
CA LYS A 401 1.20 8.54 -1.87
C LYS A 401 0.51 7.48 -2.72
N LEU A 402 0.62 6.22 -2.34
CA LEU A 402 0.01 5.08 -3.01
C LEU A 402 -1.17 4.48 -2.22
N SER A 403 -1.59 5.12 -1.11
CA SER A 403 -2.68 4.67 -0.24
C SER A 403 -3.95 4.36 -1.02
N TYR A 404 -4.28 5.17 -2.03
CA TYR A 404 -5.42 4.99 -2.91
C TYR A 404 -5.34 3.73 -3.80
N LEU A 405 -4.16 3.16 -4.01
CA LEU A 405 -3.95 1.87 -4.71
C LEU A 405 -3.89 0.69 -3.74
N TYR A 406 -3.45 0.93 -2.50
CA TYR A 406 -3.32 -0.11 -1.47
C TYR A 406 -4.60 -0.35 -0.68
N TRP A 407 -5.71 0.26 -1.10
CA TRP A 407 -7.02 0.17 -0.44
C TRP A 407 -7.41 -1.27 -0.06
N SER A 408 -7.15 -2.23 -0.94
CA SER A 408 -7.52 -3.63 -0.73
C SER A 408 -6.78 -4.28 0.43
N VAL A 409 -5.52 -3.91 0.67
CA VAL A 409 -4.70 -4.46 1.76
C VAL A 409 -5.21 -3.96 3.11
N PHE A 410 -5.40 -2.65 3.25
CA PHE A 410 -5.89 -2.06 4.50
C PHE A 410 -7.35 -2.44 4.77
N LEU A 411 -8.17 -2.59 3.74
CA LEU A 411 -9.53 -3.10 3.85
C LEU A 411 -9.53 -4.55 4.36
N LEU A 412 -8.63 -5.42 3.85
CA LEU A 412 -8.49 -6.80 4.29
C LEU A 412 -8.06 -6.91 5.76
N ILE A 413 -7.30 -5.96 6.31
CA ILE A 413 -7.03 -5.93 7.74
C ILE A 413 -8.37 -5.95 8.49
N GLY A 414 -9.28 -5.02 8.19
CA GLY A 414 -10.59 -4.97 8.82
C GLY A 414 -11.44 -6.23 8.60
N VAL A 415 -11.45 -6.73 7.36
CA VAL A 415 -12.19 -7.96 7.00
C VAL A 415 -11.67 -9.17 7.77
N THR A 416 -10.36 -9.25 8.01
CA THR A 416 -9.76 -10.34 8.81
C THR A 416 -10.30 -10.36 10.23
N TYR A 417 -10.46 -9.20 10.86
CA TYR A 417 -11.00 -9.11 12.22
C TYR A 417 -12.53 -9.25 12.29
N ARG A 418 -13.19 -9.09 11.15
CA ARG A 418 -14.64 -9.31 11.07
C ARG A 418 -15.02 -10.79 11.10
N GLN A 419 -14.18 -11.67 10.55
CA GLN A 419 -14.48 -13.10 10.48
C GLN A 419 -14.11 -13.79 11.80
N PRO A 420 -14.96 -14.71 12.30
CA PRO A 420 -14.62 -15.53 13.45
C PRO A 420 -13.39 -16.38 13.13
N LEU A 421 -12.49 -16.51 14.09
CA LEU A 421 -11.39 -17.48 14.01
C LEU A 421 -11.98 -18.88 14.08
N HIS A 422 -11.69 -19.74 13.11
CA HIS A 422 -12.18 -21.14 13.09
C HIS A 422 -11.79 -21.96 14.33
N VAL A 423 -10.94 -21.46 15.20
CA VAL A 423 -10.48 -22.14 16.43
C VAL A 423 -11.56 -22.19 17.52
N GLU A 424 -12.55 -21.30 17.51
CA GLU A 424 -13.60 -21.30 18.55
C GLU A 424 -14.65 -22.39 18.34
N GLU A 425 -14.91 -22.80 17.09
CA GLU A 425 -15.93 -23.82 16.84
C GLU A 425 -15.47 -25.26 17.18
N GLU A 426 -14.19 -25.60 17.00
CA GLU A 426 -13.67 -26.93 17.37
C GLU A 426 -13.51 -27.09 18.88
N PHE A 427 -13.23 -26.01 19.62
CA PHE A 427 -13.06 -26.07 21.09
C PHE A 427 -14.41 -26.08 21.83
N LEU A 428 -15.45 -25.47 21.24
CA LEU A 428 -16.80 -25.47 21.82
C LEU A 428 -17.61 -26.70 21.46
N LEU A 429 -17.24 -27.45 20.41
CA LEU A 429 -17.96 -28.66 19.97
C LEU A 429 -17.35 -29.95 20.52
N GLY A 430 -16.32 -29.88 21.38
CA GLY A 430 -15.85 -31.01 22.19
C GLY A 430 -15.48 -32.28 21.39
N LYS A 431 -14.81 -32.12 20.25
CA LYS A 431 -14.27 -33.25 19.48
C LYS A 431 -12.76 -33.28 19.51
#